data_4d50a95b49b32ed0bbf9830790d427ac
#
_entry.id   4d50a95b49b32ed0bbf9830790d427ac
#
_cell.length_a   1.000
_cell.length_b   1.000
_cell.length_c   1.000
_cell.angle_alpha   90.00
_cell.angle_beta   90.00
_cell.angle_gamma   90.00
#
_symmetry.space_group_name_H-M   'P 1'
#
loop_
_entity.id
_entity.type
_entity.pdbx_description
1 polymer ?
#
loop_
_entity_poly.entity_id
_entity_poly.type
_entity_poly.pdbx_seq_one_letter_code
_entity_poly.pdbx_strand_id
1 'polypeptide(L)'
;ESFLIEADGGMFLTSIDLFFKTKSATLPVSVEIRNMVNGYPGQVVMPFSTVTLNPSSVNLSSDGSTATTFTFESPVYLEDKHEYAFVVYSNSNDYECFISRMGETDLITGQTISGQPYAGSLFLSQNASTWTAEQTDDLKFHMKAAKFTTNEAANIVFQNQHLPPADLQPNSVEVYSNQPFVRIYNYSHGMYDTNNDVIIFGVEGDKK
;
A
#
# COMPACT_ATOMS: atom_id res chain seq x y z
N GLU A 1 5.73 -6.34 8.24
CA GLU A 1 7.19 -6.55 8.24
C GLU A 1 7.90 -5.23 8.06
N SER A 2 8.91 -4.90 8.89
CA SER A 2 9.76 -3.74 8.65
C SER A 2 10.95 -4.07 7.75
N PHE A 3 11.52 -3.05 7.13
CA PHE A 3 12.69 -3.17 6.27
C PHE A 3 13.44 -1.83 6.18
N LEU A 4 14.76 -1.92 6.05
CA LEU A 4 15.64 -0.76 5.92
C LEU A 4 15.99 -0.53 4.44
N ILE A 5 15.97 0.73 4.00
CA ILE A 5 16.48 1.11 2.69
C ILE A 5 17.97 1.39 2.79
N GLU A 6 18.79 0.50 2.21
CA GLU A 6 20.25 0.61 2.21
C GLU A 6 20.81 1.24 0.91
N ALA A 7 19.96 1.39 -0.11
CA ALA A 7 20.37 1.95 -1.40
C ALA A 7 20.68 3.45 -1.26
N ASP A 8 21.89 3.87 -1.63
CA ASP A 8 22.28 5.28 -1.65
C ASP A 8 21.35 6.09 -2.57
N GLY A 9 20.74 7.14 -2.02
CA GLY A 9 19.77 7.98 -2.73
C GLY A 9 18.34 7.43 -2.74
N GLY A 10 18.09 6.34 -1.98
CA GLY A 10 16.77 5.72 -1.87
C GLY A 10 16.43 4.78 -3.02
N MET A 11 15.20 4.29 -3.02
CA MET A 11 14.70 3.41 -4.07
C MET A 11 13.28 3.77 -4.49
N PHE A 12 12.93 3.38 -5.71
CA PHE A 12 11.56 3.45 -6.23
C PHE A 12 10.98 2.03 -6.26
N LEU A 13 10.22 1.68 -5.25
CA LEU A 13 9.58 0.38 -5.11
C LEU A 13 8.41 0.26 -6.10
N THR A 14 8.39 -0.81 -6.90
CA THR A 14 7.35 -1.03 -7.93
C THR A 14 6.34 -2.09 -7.55
N SER A 15 6.77 -3.10 -6.80
CA SER A 15 5.89 -4.19 -6.35
C SER A 15 6.48 -4.96 -5.18
N ILE A 16 5.62 -5.68 -4.48
CA ILE A 16 5.97 -6.66 -3.45
C ILE A 16 5.36 -8.00 -3.81
N ASP A 17 6.16 -9.04 -3.78
CA ASP A 17 5.71 -10.43 -3.87
C ASP A 17 5.51 -10.98 -2.46
N LEU A 18 4.35 -11.54 -2.19
CA LEU A 18 4.04 -12.29 -0.97
C LEU A 18 3.64 -13.73 -1.33
N PHE A 19 3.76 -14.63 -0.37
CA PHE A 19 3.54 -16.06 -0.57
C PHE A 19 2.43 -16.53 0.36
N PHE A 20 1.34 -17.04 -0.23
CA PHE A 20 0.15 -17.45 0.52
C PHE A 20 -0.03 -18.96 0.51
N LYS A 21 -0.39 -19.52 1.66
CA LYS A 21 -0.79 -20.91 1.84
C LYS A 21 -2.30 -21.08 1.68
N THR A 22 -3.06 -20.14 2.23
CA THR A 22 -4.53 -20.08 2.18
C THR A 22 -5.01 -18.70 1.82
N LYS A 23 -6.25 -18.59 1.38
CA LYS A 23 -6.91 -17.31 1.05
C LYS A 23 -8.40 -17.36 1.31
N SER A 24 -9.01 -16.20 1.50
CA SER A 24 -10.46 -16.07 1.54
C SER A 24 -11.11 -16.39 0.21
N ALA A 25 -12.34 -16.89 0.24
CA ALA A 25 -13.14 -17.11 -0.94
C ALA A 25 -13.75 -15.81 -1.51
N THR A 26 -13.97 -14.81 -0.66
CA THR A 26 -14.77 -13.62 -1.00
C THR A 26 -14.12 -12.29 -0.66
N LEU A 27 -13.36 -12.21 0.43
CA LEU A 27 -12.81 -10.94 0.92
C LEU A 27 -11.40 -10.69 0.38
N PRO A 28 -11.08 -9.45 -0.03
CA PRO A 28 -9.77 -9.10 -0.58
C PRO A 28 -8.68 -9.04 0.49
N VAL A 29 -7.43 -9.00 0.04
CA VAL A 29 -6.24 -8.72 0.84
C VAL A 29 -5.55 -7.47 0.31
N SER A 30 -5.05 -6.64 1.21
CA SER A 30 -4.38 -5.38 0.88
C SER A 30 -2.96 -5.35 1.43
N VAL A 31 -2.11 -4.63 0.72
CA VAL A 31 -0.74 -4.28 1.14
C VAL A 31 -0.58 -2.77 1.05
N GLU A 32 0.09 -2.19 2.03
CA GLU A 32 0.48 -0.78 2.02
C GLU A 32 1.85 -0.58 2.67
N ILE A 33 2.56 0.48 2.29
CA ILE A 33 3.83 0.87 2.91
C ILE A 33 3.56 1.98 3.92
N ARG A 34 4.10 1.83 5.11
CA ARG A 34 4.01 2.82 6.18
C ARG A 34 5.40 3.28 6.64
N ASN A 35 5.46 4.49 7.16
CA ASN A 35 6.63 4.95 7.91
C ASN A 35 6.79 4.15 9.21
N MET A 36 8.01 4.15 9.76
CA MET A 36 8.26 3.66 11.12
C MET A 36 8.30 4.83 12.11
N VAL A 37 7.74 4.62 13.29
CA VAL A 37 7.74 5.59 14.39
C VAL A 37 8.12 4.88 15.69
N ASN A 38 9.22 5.30 16.30
CA ASN A 38 9.74 4.69 17.54
C ASN A 38 9.92 3.16 17.46
N GLY A 39 10.34 2.64 16.30
CA GLY A 39 10.56 1.22 16.07
C GLY A 39 9.28 0.38 15.80
N TYR A 40 8.15 1.02 15.55
CA TYR A 40 6.89 0.37 15.20
C TYR A 40 6.29 0.94 13.91
N PRO A 41 5.48 0.15 13.16
CA PRO A 41 4.76 0.67 12.01
C PRO A 41 3.84 1.83 12.41
N GLY A 42 4.06 2.98 11.76
CA GLY A 42 3.30 4.21 12.00
C GLY A 42 1.94 4.23 11.34
N GLN A 43 1.29 5.39 11.39
CA GLN A 43 -0.03 5.60 10.79
C GLN A 43 0.04 6.26 9.41
N VAL A 44 1.22 6.77 9.02
CA VAL A 44 1.38 7.45 7.73
C VAL A 44 1.64 6.41 6.65
N VAL A 45 0.69 6.29 5.73
CA VAL A 45 0.81 5.46 4.53
C VAL A 45 1.55 6.26 3.46
N MET A 46 2.54 5.64 2.83
CA MET A 46 3.29 6.28 1.75
C MET A 46 2.38 6.48 0.52
N PRO A 47 2.48 7.62 -0.18
CA PRO A 47 1.65 7.87 -1.36
C PRO A 47 1.79 6.76 -2.41
N PHE A 48 0.68 6.37 -3.05
CA PHE A 48 0.59 5.34 -4.10
C PHE A 48 0.98 3.92 -3.66
N SER A 49 1.14 3.65 -2.37
CA SER A 49 1.64 2.38 -1.85
C SER A 49 0.56 1.40 -1.41
N THR A 50 -0.72 1.71 -1.59
CA THR A 50 -1.82 0.81 -1.23
C THR A 50 -2.27 0.01 -2.44
N VAL A 51 -2.25 -1.32 -2.33
CA VAL A 51 -2.72 -2.25 -3.36
C VAL A 51 -3.66 -3.25 -2.74
N THR A 52 -4.82 -3.45 -3.36
CA THR A 52 -5.82 -4.43 -2.94
C THR A 52 -6.05 -5.46 -4.04
N LEU A 53 -5.92 -6.74 -3.70
CA LEU A 53 -6.15 -7.86 -4.59
C LEU A 53 -7.39 -8.65 -4.18
N ASN A 54 -8.24 -8.94 -5.16
CA ASN A 54 -9.34 -9.89 -4.97
C ASN A 54 -8.79 -11.32 -4.81
N PRO A 55 -9.53 -12.23 -4.14
CA PRO A 55 -9.09 -13.62 -3.95
C PRO A 55 -8.72 -14.36 -5.24
N SER A 56 -9.36 -14.03 -6.35
CA SER A 56 -9.06 -14.62 -7.67
C SER A 56 -7.65 -14.32 -8.18
N SER A 57 -7.06 -13.20 -7.72
CA SER A 57 -5.70 -12.77 -8.09
C SER A 57 -4.63 -13.22 -7.10
N VAL A 58 -5.01 -13.91 -6.03
CA VAL A 58 -4.08 -14.44 -5.04
C VAL A 58 -3.71 -15.87 -5.39
N ASN A 59 -2.42 -16.12 -5.61
CA ASN A 59 -1.86 -17.43 -5.88
C ASN A 59 -1.59 -18.18 -4.56
N LEU A 60 -1.73 -19.48 -4.58
CA LEU A 60 -1.44 -20.36 -3.44
C LEU A 60 -0.35 -21.37 -3.79
N SER A 61 0.41 -21.77 -2.80
CA SER A 61 1.33 -22.91 -2.89
C SER A 61 1.39 -23.65 -1.56
N SER A 62 1.80 -24.91 -1.60
CA SER A 62 1.99 -25.73 -0.40
C SER A 62 3.36 -25.53 0.26
N ASP A 63 4.31 -24.93 -0.45
CA ASP A 63 5.71 -24.79 -0.07
C ASP A 63 6.22 -23.35 -0.11
N GLY A 64 5.34 -22.38 -0.43
CA GLY A 64 5.73 -20.97 -0.57
C GLY A 64 6.55 -20.68 -1.83
N SER A 65 6.50 -21.53 -2.88
CA SER A 65 7.24 -21.30 -4.14
C SER A 65 6.54 -20.33 -5.08
N THR A 66 5.21 -20.19 -4.97
CA THR A 66 4.41 -19.37 -5.90
C THR A 66 4.08 -18.01 -5.30
N ALA A 67 4.56 -16.96 -5.94
CA ALA A 67 4.35 -15.59 -5.50
C ALA A 67 2.99 -15.02 -5.92
N THR A 68 2.44 -14.17 -5.08
CA THR A 68 1.39 -13.21 -5.41
C THR A 68 2.02 -11.82 -5.45
N THR A 69 1.96 -11.15 -6.60
CA THR A 69 2.58 -9.83 -6.79
C THR A 69 1.58 -8.71 -6.55
N PHE A 70 1.89 -7.82 -5.62
CA PHE A 70 1.18 -6.57 -5.38
C PHE A 70 1.94 -5.46 -6.11
N THR A 71 1.42 -5.03 -7.26
CA THR A 71 2.04 -3.99 -8.09
C THR A 71 1.43 -2.64 -7.76
N PHE A 72 2.25 -1.67 -7.38
CA PHE A 72 1.82 -0.31 -7.11
C PHE A 72 1.41 0.43 -8.39
N GLU A 73 0.43 1.31 -8.29
CA GLU A 73 -0.04 2.12 -9.42
C GLU A 73 1.09 2.99 -10.01
N SER A 74 1.93 3.51 -9.14
CA SER A 74 3.14 4.26 -9.49
C SER A 74 4.29 3.81 -8.60
N PRO A 75 5.56 3.91 -9.06
CA PRO A 75 6.69 3.60 -8.21
C PRO A 75 6.69 4.46 -6.94
N VAL A 76 6.79 3.81 -5.78
CA VAL A 76 6.81 4.45 -4.48
C VAL A 76 8.24 4.81 -4.10
N TYR A 77 8.54 6.10 -3.95
CA TYR A 77 9.86 6.54 -3.50
C TYR A 77 10.02 6.32 -2.01
N LEU A 78 11.10 5.65 -1.63
CA LEU A 78 11.52 5.39 -0.25
C LEU A 78 12.93 5.94 -0.06
N GLU A 79 13.10 6.77 0.96
CA GLU A 79 14.36 7.46 1.26
C GLU A 79 15.44 6.49 1.76
N ASP A 80 16.71 6.78 1.45
CA ASP A 80 17.84 6.01 1.94
C ASP A 80 18.00 6.12 3.46
N LYS A 81 18.53 5.07 4.08
CA LYS A 81 18.78 4.97 5.53
C LYS A 81 17.54 5.19 6.40
N HIS A 82 16.34 5.06 5.79
CA HIS A 82 15.07 5.09 6.49
C HIS A 82 14.47 3.69 6.57
N GLU A 83 13.84 3.42 7.70
CA GLU A 83 13.10 2.19 7.94
C GLU A 83 11.62 2.41 7.62
N TYR A 84 11.04 1.45 6.91
CA TYR A 84 9.63 1.41 6.56
C TYR A 84 9.04 0.05 6.95
N ALA A 85 7.74 -0.05 6.96
CA ALA A 85 7.05 -1.33 7.08
C ALA A 85 6.06 -1.52 5.92
N PHE A 86 6.01 -2.71 5.36
CA PHE A 86 4.84 -3.09 4.60
C PHE A 86 3.84 -3.81 5.52
N VAL A 87 2.58 -3.42 5.40
CA VAL A 87 1.48 -3.93 6.20
C VAL A 87 0.55 -4.74 5.30
N VAL A 88 0.33 -6.00 5.65
CA VAL A 88 -0.60 -6.89 4.98
C VAL A 88 -1.85 -7.00 5.84
N TYR A 89 -3.02 -6.74 5.28
CA TYR A 89 -4.26 -6.79 6.04
C TYR A 89 -5.44 -7.28 5.21
N SER A 90 -6.40 -7.88 5.89
CA SER A 90 -7.69 -8.33 5.32
C SER A 90 -8.74 -8.33 6.41
N ASN A 91 -10.01 -8.22 6.02
CA ASN A 91 -11.15 -8.46 6.91
C ASN A 91 -11.49 -9.95 7.04
N SER A 92 -10.67 -10.86 6.48
CA SER A 92 -10.80 -12.31 6.60
C SER A 92 -9.63 -12.90 7.36
N ASN A 93 -9.90 -13.87 8.21
CA ASN A 93 -8.89 -14.66 8.90
C ASN A 93 -8.38 -15.85 8.07
N ASP A 94 -8.86 -16.01 6.81
CA ASP A 94 -8.51 -17.16 5.96
C ASP A 94 -7.19 -16.98 5.22
N TYR A 95 -6.55 -15.81 5.30
CA TYR A 95 -5.26 -15.56 4.67
C TYR A 95 -4.12 -16.01 5.57
N GLU A 96 -3.34 -16.99 5.12
CA GLU A 96 -2.10 -17.43 5.76
C GLU A 96 -0.92 -17.14 4.84
N CYS A 97 0.04 -16.36 5.32
CA CYS A 97 1.31 -16.09 4.63
C CYS A 97 2.39 -17.04 5.09
N PHE A 98 3.33 -17.38 4.20
CA PHE A 98 4.53 -18.09 4.58
C PHE A 98 5.48 -17.16 5.34
N ILE A 99 6.04 -17.70 6.42
CA ILE A 99 7.06 -17.07 7.26
C ILE A 99 8.33 -17.91 7.26
N SER A 100 9.43 -17.29 7.60
CA SER A 100 10.69 -17.91 7.95
C SER A 100 10.87 -17.86 9.47
N ARG A 101 11.12 -18.98 10.12
CA ARG A 101 11.37 -19.04 11.56
C ARG A 101 12.75 -19.61 11.85
N MET A 102 13.51 -18.91 12.67
CA MET A 102 14.84 -19.36 13.11
C MET A 102 14.78 -20.74 13.77
N GLY A 103 15.64 -21.66 13.32
CA GLY A 103 15.72 -23.03 13.82
C GLY A 103 14.77 -24.03 13.17
N GLU A 104 13.80 -23.57 12.38
CA GLU A 104 12.91 -24.44 11.60
C GLU A 104 13.54 -24.85 10.27
N THR A 105 12.91 -25.82 9.60
CA THR A 105 13.38 -26.36 8.32
C THR A 105 12.75 -25.61 7.16
N ASP A 106 13.59 -25.10 6.26
CA ASP A 106 13.14 -24.54 4.98
C ASP A 106 12.46 -25.62 4.13
N LEU A 107 11.21 -25.34 3.69
CA LEU A 107 10.36 -26.30 2.99
C LEU A 107 10.86 -26.66 1.59
N ILE A 108 11.71 -25.82 0.99
CA ILE A 108 12.23 -26.00 -0.37
C ILE A 108 13.58 -26.71 -0.33
N THR A 109 14.49 -26.26 0.52
CA THR A 109 15.86 -26.75 0.56
C THR A 109 16.06 -27.89 1.55
N GLY A 110 15.16 -28.04 2.54
CA GLY A 110 15.29 -29.01 3.63
C GLY A 110 16.38 -28.66 4.64
N GLN A 111 16.96 -27.47 4.57
CA GLN A 111 18.01 -27.01 5.48
C GLN A 111 17.43 -26.24 6.66
N THR A 112 18.14 -26.25 7.80
CA THR A 112 17.75 -25.45 8.96
C THR A 112 18.01 -23.97 8.70
N ILE A 113 17.01 -23.14 8.97
CA ILE A 113 17.10 -21.67 8.87
C ILE A 113 17.96 -21.17 10.03
N SER A 114 19.17 -20.70 9.72
CA SER A 114 20.17 -20.29 10.70
C SER A 114 20.43 -18.78 10.74
N GLY A 115 19.78 -18.00 9.86
CA GLY A 115 19.93 -16.55 9.79
C GLY A 115 18.77 -15.90 9.05
N GLN A 116 18.49 -14.67 9.44
CA GLN A 116 17.57 -13.78 8.73
C GLN A 116 18.41 -12.82 7.90
N PRO A 117 18.25 -12.79 6.57
CA PRO A 117 19.14 -12.03 5.69
C PRO A 117 18.92 -10.50 5.74
N TYR A 118 17.79 -10.05 6.28
CA TYR A 118 17.44 -8.63 6.33
C TYR A 118 17.25 -8.14 7.75
N ALA A 119 17.71 -6.90 8.01
CA ALA A 119 17.47 -6.21 9.26
C ALA A 119 16.05 -5.64 9.28
N GLY A 120 15.10 -6.44 9.72
CA GLY A 120 13.70 -6.10 9.88
C GLY A 120 13.10 -6.87 11.04
N SER A 121 11.83 -6.68 11.30
CA SER A 121 11.07 -7.43 12.29
C SER A 121 9.64 -7.63 11.80
N LEU A 122 9.10 -8.80 12.06
CA LEU A 122 7.68 -9.07 11.87
C LEU A 122 6.89 -8.40 13.01
N PHE A 123 5.80 -7.75 12.65
CA PHE A 123 4.86 -7.17 13.60
C PHE A 123 3.47 -7.75 13.41
N LEU A 124 2.84 -8.17 14.49
CA LEU A 124 1.47 -8.66 14.51
C LEU A 124 0.54 -7.58 15.09
N SER A 125 -0.63 -7.43 14.46
CA SER A 125 -1.66 -6.50 14.92
C SER A 125 -3.05 -7.02 14.56
N GLN A 126 -4.02 -6.76 15.43
CA GLN A 126 -5.44 -7.05 15.17
C GLN A 126 -6.21 -5.82 14.65
N ASN A 127 -5.65 -4.63 14.80
CA ASN A 127 -6.32 -3.36 14.49
C ASN A 127 -5.49 -2.42 13.61
N ALA A 128 -4.36 -2.91 13.08
CA ALA A 128 -3.40 -2.14 12.27
C ALA A 128 -2.89 -0.84 12.93
N SER A 129 -2.96 -0.76 14.26
CA SER A 129 -2.58 0.42 15.05
C SER A 129 -1.70 0.07 16.25
N THR A 130 -1.96 -1.07 16.89
CA THR A 130 -1.18 -1.56 18.03
C THR A 130 -0.40 -2.80 17.57
N TRP A 131 0.92 -2.79 17.75
CA TRP A 131 1.82 -3.78 17.19
C TRP A 131 2.54 -4.57 18.27
N THR A 132 2.67 -5.87 18.05
CA THR A 132 3.55 -6.76 18.83
C THR A 132 4.66 -7.24 17.91
N ALA A 133 5.92 -7.02 18.29
CA ALA A 133 7.07 -7.47 17.53
C ALA A 133 7.35 -8.96 17.74
N GLU A 134 7.58 -9.68 16.65
CA GLU A 134 8.04 -11.07 16.63
C GLU A 134 9.48 -11.11 16.11
N GLN A 135 10.43 -11.46 16.96
CA GLN A 135 11.85 -11.36 16.64
C GLN A 135 12.43 -12.63 16.00
N THR A 136 11.68 -13.74 16.03
CA THR A 136 12.14 -15.05 15.52
C THR A 136 11.57 -15.39 14.16
N ASP A 137 10.58 -14.62 13.73
CA ASP A 137 9.80 -14.87 12.53
C ASP A 137 9.90 -13.68 11.58
N ASP A 138 10.04 -13.96 10.29
CA ASP A 138 9.93 -12.97 9.20
C ASP A 138 8.95 -13.45 8.16
N LEU A 139 8.22 -12.52 7.54
CA LEU A 139 7.43 -12.84 6.36
C LEU A 139 8.33 -13.22 5.18
N LYS A 140 7.91 -14.20 4.40
CA LYS A 140 8.56 -14.47 3.11
C LYS A 140 8.08 -13.46 2.08
N PHE A 141 8.99 -12.64 1.56
CA PHE A 141 8.68 -11.63 0.56
C PHE A 141 9.82 -11.38 -0.43
N HIS A 142 9.49 -10.75 -1.57
CA HIS A 142 10.46 -10.14 -2.46
C HIS A 142 10.02 -8.72 -2.78
N MET A 143 10.94 -7.77 -2.80
CA MET A 143 10.70 -6.40 -3.24
C MET A 143 11.32 -6.18 -4.61
N LYS A 144 10.61 -5.47 -5.49
CA LYS A 144 11.07 -5.11 -6.82
C LYS A 144 11.13 -3.61 -6.94
N ALA A 145 12.31 -3.10 -7.27
CA ALA A 145 12.55 -1.68 -7.47
C ALA A 145 12.71 -1.34 -8.95
N ALA A 146 12.36 -0.11 -9.32
CA ALA A 146 12.62 0.42 -10.65
C ALA A 146 14.13 0.59 -10.86
N LYS A 147 14.61 0.16 -12.00
CA LYS A 147 15.98 0.44 -12.48
C LYS A 147 15.88 1.46 -13.61
N PHE A 148 16.38 2.67 -13.35
CA PHE A 148 16.35 3.74 -14.34
C PHE A 148 17.52 3.64 -15.30
N THR A 149 17.26 3.93 -16.57
CA THR A 149 18.27 4.12 -17.61
C THR A 149 18.68 5.60 -17.60
N THR A 150 19.91 5.89 -17.21
CA THR A 150 20.39 7.27 -16.98
C THR A 150 21.01 7.94 -18.20
N ASN A 151 21.21 7.19 -19.30
CA ASN A 151 21.86 7.65 -20.54
C ASN A 151 20.88 7.94 -21.68
N GLU A 152 19.59 7.90 -21.43
CA GLU A 152 18.53 8.18 -22.41
C GLU A 152 17.67 9.34 -21.94
N ALA A 153 17.16 10.12 -22.90
CA ALA A 153 16.17 11.15 -22.60
C ALA A 153 14.83 10.50 -22.27
N ALA A 154 14.22 10.92 -21.16
CA ALA A 154 12.91 10.44 -20.75
C ALA A 154 11.97 11.61 -20.41
N ASN A 155 10.67 11.38 -20.57
CA ASN A 155 9.65 12.28 -20.07
C ASN A 155 9.23 11.81 -18.68
N ILE A 156 9.27 12.72 -17.72
CA ILE A 156 8.77 12.47 -16.36
C ILE A 156 7.38 13.11 -16.26
N VAL A 157 6.39 12.31 -15.87
CA VAL A 157 5.04 12.79 -15.58
C VAL A 157 4.86 12.77 -14.07
N PHE A 158 4.65 13.93 -13.49
CA PHE A 158 4.28 14.06 -12.08
C PHE A 158 2.76 14.04 -11.97
N GLN A 159 2.24 13.17 -11.14
CA GLN A 159 0.82 13.05 -10.87
C GLN A 159 0.58 13.12 -9.35
N ASN A 160 -0.35 13.96 -8.94
CA ASN A 160 -0.79 13.97 -7.56
C ASN A 160 -1.70 12.78 -7.29
N GLN A 161 -1.61 12.23 -6.10
CA GLN A 161 -2.57 11.24 -5.64
C GLN A 161 -3.98 11.86 -5.64
N HIS A 162 -5.00 11.09 -6.03
CA HIS A 162 -6.38 11.52 -5.94
C HIS A 162 -6.72 11.86 -4.49
N LEU A 163 -7.27 13.05 -4.27
CA LEU A 163 -7.78 13.42 -2.97
C LEU A 163 -9.01 12.55 -2.65
N PRO A 164 -9.15 12.10 -1.39
CA PRO A 164 -10.35 11.38 -1.00
C PRO A 164 -11.59 12.28 -1.18
N PRO A 165 -12.77 11.70 -1.45
CA PRO A 165 -14.00 12.47 -1.52
C PRO A 165 -14.20 13.27 -0.23
N ALA A 166 -14.60 14.52 -0.36
CA ALA A 166 -14.93 15.39 0.76
C ALA A 166 -16.45 15.56 0.84
N ASP A 167 -17.01 15.38 2.03
CA ASP A 167 -18.42 15.64 2.26
C ASP A 167 -18.70 17.13 2.22
N LEU A 168 -19.68 17.52 1.40
CA LEU A 168 -20.15 18.89 1.35
C LEU A 168 -21.08 19.19 2.53
N GLN A 169 -20.98 20.40 3.05
CA GLN A 169 -21.92 20.86 4.07
C GLN A 169 -23.34 21.02 3.49
N PRO A 170 -24.39 20.88 4.32
CA PRO A 170 -25.75 21.15 3.87
C PRO A 170 -25.87 22.52 3.22
N ASN A 171 -26.60 22.61 2.13
CA ASN A 171 -26.80 23.86 1.34
C ASN A 171 -25.54 24.46 0.74
N SER A 172 -24.50 23.69 0.51
CA SER A 172 -23.26 24.17 -0.13
C SER A 172 -23.34 24.31 -1.64
N VAL A 173 -24.42 23.86 -2.27
CA VAL A 173 -24.64 23.95 -3.72
C VAL A 173 -25.67 25.03 -4.04
N GLU A 174 -25.27 26.06 -4.80
CA GLU A 174 -26.15 27.13 -5.27
C GLU A 174 -26.30 27.10 -6.79
N VAL A 175 -27.53 27.11 -7.24
CA VAL A 175 -27.89 27.19 -8.65
C VAL A 175 -28.60 28.52 -8.90
N TYR A 176 -28.14 29.27 -9.88
CA TYR A 176 -28.74 30.56 -10.24
C TYR A 176 -29.56 30.41 -11.51
N SER A 177 -30.78 30.99 -11.50
CA SER A 177 -31.63 31.02 -12.69
C SER A 177 -30.94 31.75 -13.84
N ASN A 178 -30.96 31.14 -15.04
CA ASN A 178 -30.34 31.68 -16.25
C ASN A 178 -28.82 31.85 -16.23
N GLN A 179 -28.12 31.14 -15.34
CA GLN A 179 -26.66 31.13 -15.35
C GLN A 179 -26.18 29.71 -15.76
N PRO A 180 -25.12 29.61 -16.60
CA PRO A 180 -24.59 28.31 -17.05
C PRO A 180 -23.62 27.70 -16.06
N PHE A 181 -23.58 28.13 -14.81
CA PHE A 181 -22.68 27.64 -13.78
C PHE A 181 -23.41 27.30 -12.48
N VAL A 182 -22.80 26.42 -11.70
CA VAL A 182 -23.20 26.07 -10.35
C VAL A 182 -22.10 26.52 -9.40
N ARG A 183 -22.44 27.14 -8.28
CA ARG A 183 -21.49 27.52 -7.25
C ARG A 183 -21.52 26.50 -6.12
N ILE A 184 -20.34 26.02 -5.74
CA ILE A 184 -20.18 25.05 -4.66
C ILE A 184 -19.26 25.64 -3.61
N TYR A 185 -19.72 25.64 -2.36
CA TYR A 185 -18.93 26.09 -1.22
C TYR A 185 -18.33 24.88 -0.52
N ASN A 186 -17.01 24.82 -0.49
CA ASN A 186 -16.26 23.84 0.29
C ASN A 186 -15.03 24.51 0.89
N TYR A 187 -14.97 24.54 2.22
CA TYR A 187 -13.81 25.08 2.92
C TYR A 187 -12.59 24.19 2.71
N SER A 188 -11.46 24.81 2.39
CA SER A 188 -10.20 24.08 2.16
C SER A 188 -10.26 23.00 1.06
N HIS A 189 -10.94 23.29 -0.06
CA HIS A 189 -11.08 22.35 -1.18
C HIS A 189 -9.75 21.96 -1.87
N GLY A 190 -8.64 22.65 -1.59
CA GLY A 190 -7.31 22.31 -2.15
C GLY A 190 -7.11 22.62 -3.64
N MET A 191 -8.09 23.22 -4.32
CA MET A 191 -8.00 23.57 -5.74
C MET A 191 -7.44 24.99 -5.88
N TYR A 192 -6.40 25.11 -6.70
CA TYR A 192 -5.70 26.40 -6.90
C TYR A 192 -5.88 26.99 -8.29
N ASP A 193 -6.45 26.25 -9.24
CA ASP A 193 -6.55 26.67 -10.62
C ASP A 193 -7.90 26.31 -11.24
N THR A 194 -8.19 26.93 -12.38
CA THR A 194 -9.46 26.83 -13.12
C THR A 194 -9.59 25.56 -13.97
N ASN A 195 -8.58 24.69 -14.01
CA ASN A 195 -8.54 23.51 -14.87
C ASN A 195 -8.67 22.17 -14.11
N ASN A 196 -9.30 22.16 -12.94
CA ASN A 196 -9.55 20.93 -12.21
C ASN A 196 -10.94 20.38 -12.54
N ASP A 197 -11.01 19.18 -13.04
CA ASP A 197 -12.27 18.44 -13.17
C ASP A 197 -12.68 17.90 -11.80
N VAL A 198 -13.93 18.13 -11.42
CA VAL A 198 -14.51 17.63 -10.18
C VAL A 198 -15.73 16.78 -10.48
N ILE A 199 -15.89 15.70 -9.74
CA ILE A 199 -17.07 14.83 -9.79
C ILE A 199 -17.88 15.09 -8.52
N ILE A 200 -19.14 15.46 -8.70
CA ILE A 200 -20.10 15.65 -7.61
C ILE A 200 -21.13 14.55 -7.70
N PHE A 201 -21.38 13.88 -6.59
CA PHE A 201 -22.38 12.82 -6.51
C PHE A 201 -23.24 12.95 -5.25
N GLY A 202 -24.38 12.28 -5.24
CA GLY A 202 -25.31 12.33 -4.10
C GLY A 202 -26.09 13.64 -3.98
N VAL A 203 -26.17 14.45 -5.05
CA VAL A 203 -26.99 15.66 -5.07
C VAL A 203 -28.41 15.29 -5.42
N GLU A 204 -29.32 15.47 -4.48
CA GLU A 204 -30.77 15.36 -4.72
C GLU A 204 -31.34 16.76 -4.96
N GLY A 205 -32.13 16.91 -6.00
CA GLY A 205 -32.75 18.16 -6.36
C GLY A 205 -34.18 17.99 -6.84
N ASP A 206 -34.97 19.01 -6.64
CA ASP A 206 -36.33 19.07 -7.16
C ASP A 206 -36.25 19.26 -8.69
N LYS A 207 -36.79 18.30 -9.44
CA LYS A 207 -36.96 18.45 -10.90
C LYS A 207 -38.16 19.40 -11.11
N LYS A 208 -37.91 20.68 -11.22
CA LYS A 208 -38.89 21.62 -11.76
C LYS A 208 -38.71 21.78 -13.26
#